data_881165b281954f3d3b783b3a85d88a8d
#
_entry.id   881165b281954f3d3b783b3a85d88a8d
#
_cell.length_a   1.000
_cell.length_b   1.000
_cell.length_c   1.000
_cell.angle_alpha   90.00
_cell.angle_beta   90.00
_cell.angle_gamma   90.00
#
_symmetry.space_group_name_H-M   'P 1'
#
loop_
_entity.id
_entity.type
_entity.pdbx_description
1 polymer ?
#
loop_
_entity_poly.entity_id
_entity_poly.type
_entity_poly.pdbx_seq_one_letter_code
_entity_poly.pdbx_strand_id
1 'polypeptide(L)'
;MRSSAASDVYKRQDLDSIKWRYTQAGSWTCGFWPGILWYLYEDTKDNMWREAAGKVTDMIAPLAYRKAKSHDSGFIMMCSLGNGYRLTGKPEYKEGLLHAADSLAMLYNPVVGTILSWPGMVKKENWPHNTIIDNMMNLELLFWAARNGGGQYLYDIACKHAETTMKHQFRKDYSCYHVAVYDTLDGHFIKGVTHQGLSDDSMWARGQAWAIYGYTMVYRETHDVRFLDFARKVSDVYLSRLPEDMIPYWDFNAPELSSGEPKDASASAITASALLELSTYINDSDSAFFYRNKAVEMLQILSSPAYQARNKKDAFLLHSVGHMNKGWEVDASISYADYYYLEALVRLKRLKEKQSVLANL
;
A
#
# COMPACT_ATOMS: atom_id res chain seq x y z
N MET A 1 -20.62 11.18 -31.84
CA MET A 1 -19.95 11.60 -30.60
C MET A 1 -19.30 10.37 -29.99
N ARG A 2 -17.97 10.29 -30.00
CA ARG A 2 -17.25 9.18 -29.35
C ARG A 2 -17.25 9.45 -27.87
N SER A 3 -17.78 8.51 -27.08
CA SER A 3 -17.83 8.57 -25.63
C SER A 3 -16.39 8.50 -25.09
N SER A 4 -15.83 9.62 -24.67
CA SER A 4 -14.53 9.72 -24.00
C SER A 4 -14.55 9.26 -22.54
N ALA A 5 -15.67 8.74 -22.07
CA ALA A 5 -15.88 8.40 -20.67
C ALA A 5 -15.29 7.03 -20.23
N ALA A 6 -14.77 6.24 -21.17
CA ALA A 6 -14.32 4.87 -20.88
C ALA A 6 -12.82 4.73 -20.53
N SER A 7 -12.02 5.80 -20.59
CA SER A 7 -10.57 5.76 -20.36
C SER A 7 -10.10 6.38 -19.05
N ASP A 8 -10.95 7.06 -18.32
CA ASP A 8 -10.53 7.94 -17.22
C ASP A 8 -10.84 7.30 -15.86
N VAL A 9 -9.87 6.58 -15.33
CA VAL A 9 -9.89 6.06 -13.97
C VAL A 9 -8.76 6.71 -13.18
N TYR A 10 -9.03 7.61 -12.38
CA TYR A 10 -8.67 8.18 -11.13
C TYR A 10 -7.18 8.26 -10.68
N LYS A 11 -6.60 9.17 -9.98
CA LYS A 11 -6.73 10.51 -9.60
C LYS A 11 -5.76 11.09 -8.65
N ARG A 12 -5.50 12.32 -8.84
CA ARG A 12 -4.70 13.22 -8.02
C ARG A 12 -5.38 14.58 -7.96
N GLN A 13 -5.31 15.29 -6.82
CA GLN A 13 -5.69 16.70 -6.75
C GLN A 13 -4.50 17.56 -6.38
N ASP A 14 -4.25 18.62 -7.11
CA ASP A 14 -3.36 19.69 -6.68
C ASP A 14 -4.10 20.59 -5.67
N LEU A 15 -3.37 21.24 -4.74
CA LEU A 15 -3.93 22.09 -3.69
C LEU A 15 -4.90 23.17 -4.20
N ASP A 16 -4.58 23.77 -5.34
CA ASP A 16 -5.32 24.86 -5.94
C ASP A 16 -6.49 24.41 -6.85
N SER A 17 -6.65 23.09 -7.02
CA SER A 17 -7.68 22.52 -7.89
C SER A 17 -8.73 21.76 -7.09
N ILE A 18 -10.00 22.14 -7.24
CA ILE A 18 -11.15 21.37 -6.76
C ILE A 18 -11.34 20.10 -7.61
N LYS A 19 -10.77 20.06 -8.82
CA LYS A 19 -10.96 18.98 -9.78
C LYS A 19 -9.90 17.89 -9.62
N TRP A 20 -10.36 16.66 -9.61
CA TRP A 20 -9.49 15.51 -9.66
C TRP A 20 -8.74 15.40 -11.00
N ARG A 21 -7.43 15.11 -10.95
CA ARG A 21 -6.68 14.69 -12.13
C ARG A 21 -6.94 13.21 -12.35
N TYR A 22 -7.49 12.89 -13.50
CA TYR A 22 -7.75 11.51 -13.91
C TYR A 22 -6.47 10.87 -14.42
N THR A 23 -6.24 9.61 -14.06
CA THR A 23 -5.16 8.80 -14.61
C THR A 23 -5.73 7.75 -15.56
N GLN A 24 -4.91 7.26 -16.48
CA GLN A 24 -5.31 6.19 -17.37
C GLN A 24 -5.46 4.86 -16.62
N ALA A 25 -6.35 3.99 -17.12
CA ALA A 25 -6.40 2.61 -16.69
C ALA A 25 -5.01 1.98 -16.87
N GLY A 26 -4.47 1.37 -15.79
CA GLY A 26 -3.10 0.84 -15.75
C GLY A 26 -2.09 1.72 -15.02
N SER A 27 -2.46 2.92 -14.56
CA SER A 27 -1.73 3.62 -13.50
C SER A 27 -1.81 2.80 -12.21
N TRP A 28 -0.72 2.76 -11.43
CA TRP A 28 -0.67 2.02 -10.17
C TRP A 28 -1.77 2.41 -9.17
N THR A 29 -2.28 3.63 -9.28
CA THR A 29 -3.33 4.16 -8.42
C THR A 29 -4.75 3.81 -8.86
N CYS A 30 -4.96 3.20 -10.03
CA CYS A 30 -6.30 3.04 -10.59
C CYS A 30 -7.20 2.07 -9.78
N GLY A 31 -6.60 1.16 -8.99
CA GLY A 31 -7.34 0.22 -8.13
C GLY A 31 -7.93 0.85 -6.86
N PHE A 32 -7.37 1.94 -6.36
CA PHE A 32 -7.81 2.51 -5.06
C PHE A 32 -9.21 3.12 -5.12
N TRP A 33 -9.57 3.74 -6.22
CA TRP A 33 -10.90 4.34 -6.32
C TRP A 33 -12.06 3.33 -6.25
N PRO A 34 -12.08 2.26 -7.05
CA PRO A 34 -13.09 1.25 -6.84
C PRO A 34 -12.99 0.63 -5.45
N GLY A 35 -11.78 0.50 -4.87
CA GLY A 35 -11.58 0.06 -3.50
C GLY A 35 -12.26 0.94 -2.47
N ILE A 36 -12.19 2.26 -2.61
CA ILE A 36 -12.94 3.24 -1.79
C ILE A 36 -14.44 2.95 -1.88
N LEU A 37 -14.97 2.79 -3.08
CA LEU A 37 -16.39 2.52 -3.31
C LEU A 37 -16.82 1.17 -2.70
N TRP A 38 -15.95 0.15 -2.74
CA TRP A 38 -16.19 -1.13 -2.08
C TRP A 38 -16.23 -1.02 -0.56
N TYR A 39 -15.37 -0.20 0.07
CA TYR A 39 -15.45 0.06 1.51
C TYR A 39 -16.71 0.84 1.89
N LEU A 40 -17.14 1.80 1.09
CA LEU A 40 -18.42 2.50 1.30
C LEU A 40 -19.60 1.53 1.22
N TYR A 41 -19.60 0.60 0.26
CA TYR A 41 -20.60 -0.47 0.20
C TYR A 41 -20.51 -1.39 1.41
N GLU A 42 -19.30 -1.78 1.82
CA GLU A 42 -19.12 -2.66 2.98
C GLU A 42 -19.68 -2.06 4.27
N ASP A 43 -19.49 -0.76 4.48
CA ASP A 43 -19.96 -0.07 5.67
C ASP A 43 -21.46 0.23 5.64
N THR A 44 -21.96 0.75 4.52
CA THR A 44 -23.34 1.26 4.41
C THR A 44 -24.35 0.22 3.95
N LYS A 45 -23.90 -0.83 3.25
CA LYS A 45 -24.74 -1.81 2.53
C LYS A 45 -25.64 -1.21 1.45
N ASP A 46 -25.39 0.04 1.06
CA ASP A 46 -26.15 0.71 0.01
C ASP A 46 -25.72 0.21 -1.38
N ASN A 47 -26.69 -0.32 -2.13
CA ASN A 47 -26.46 -0.87 -3.47
C ASN A 47 -25.92 0.16 -4.46
N MET A 48 -26.17 1.46 -4.25
CA MET A 48 -25.60 2.52 -5.08
C MET A 48 -24.05 2.42 -5.12
N TRP A 49 -23.41 2.20 -3.94
CA TRP A 49 -21.96 2.04 -3.87
C TRP A 49 -21.49 0.74 -4.52
N ARG A 50 -22.25 -0.33 -4.35
CA ARG A 50 -21.95 -1.63 -4.99
C ARG A 50 -21.95 -1.52 -6.51
N GLU A 51 -22.97 -0.89 -7.08
CA GLU A 51 -23.09 -0.69 -8.53
C GLU A 51 -21.96 0.20 -9.07
N ALA A 52 -21.69 1.32 -8.39
CA ALA A 52 -20.58 2.21 -8.75
C ALA A 52 -19.23 1.51 -8.69
N ALA A 53 -18.96 0.77 -7.60
CA ALA A 53 -17.72 0.01 -7.42
C ALA A 53 -17.57 -1.08 -8.49
N GLY A 54 -18.63 -1.85 -8.76
CA GLY A 54 -18.65 -2.89 -9.78
C GLY A 54 -18.35 -2.34 -11.16
N LYS A 55 -19.02 -1.24 -11.55
CA LYS A 55 -18.80 -0.58 -12.85
C LYS A 55 -17.33 -0.17 -13.06
N VAL A 56 -16.70 0.42 -12.05
CA VAL A 56 -15.29 0.85 -12.17
C VAL A 56 -14.35 -0.36 -12.12
N THR A 57 -14.66 -1.37 -11.30
CA THR A 57 -13.88 -2.62 -11.22
C THR A 57 -13.91 -3.34 -12.56
N ASP A 58 -15.07 -3.45 -13.22
CA ASP A 58 -15.23 -4.09 -14.54
C ASP A 58 -14.42 -3.36 -15.64
N MET A 59 -14.20 -2.04 -15.52
CA MET A 59 -13.32 -1.29 -16.43
C MET A 59 -11.83 -1.63 -16.22
N ILE A 60 -11.43 -2.01 -15.01
CA ILE A 60 -10.05 -2.39 -14.65
C ILE A 60 -9.78 -3.87 -14.93
N ALA A 61 -10.78 -4.73 -14.81
CA ALA A 61 -10.66 -6.18 -14.92
C ALA A 61 -9.86 -6.67 -16.15
N PRO A 62 -9.97 -6.06 -17.35
CA PRO A 62 -9.16 -6.47 -18.50
C PRO A 62 -7.65 -6.32 -18.32
N LEU A 63 -7.18 -5.52 -17.35
CA LEU A 63 -5.75 -5.39 -17.03
C LEU A 63 -5.18 -6.66 -16.41
N ALA A 64 -6.00 -7.45 -15.73
CA ALA A 64 -5.62 -8.71 -15.10
C ALA A 64 -5.04 -9.72 -16.10
N TYR A 65 -5.50 -9.67 -17.35
CA TYR A 65 -5.08 -10.57 -18.44
C TYR A 65 -3.90 -10.03 -19.25
N ARG A 66 -3.30 -8.93 -18.82
CA ARG A 66 -2.13 -8.33 -19.48
C ARG A 66 -0.85 -8.71 -18.73
N LYS A 67 0.26 -8.74 -19.47
CA LYS A 67 1.58 -8.89 -18.85
C LYS A 67 1.83 -7.75 -17.85
N ALA A 68 2.27 -8.10 -16.66
CA ALA A 68 2.63 -7.12 -15.64
C ALA A 68 3.78 -6.23 -16.16
N LYS A 69 3.57 -4.91 -16.07
CA LYS A 69 4.57 -3.91 -16.47
C LYS A 69 5.44 -3.46 -15.30
N SER A 70 4.97 -3.68 -14.09
CA SER A 70 5.62 -3.38 -12.82
C SER A 70 5.01 -4.26 -11.72
N HIS A 71 5.56 -4.17 -10.53
CA HIS A 71 5.03 -4.85 -9.34
C HIS A 71 3.62 -4.39 -8.96
N ASP A 72 3.17 -3.22 -9.41
CA ASP A 72 1.93 -2.57 -8.97
C ASP A 72 0.64 -3.34 -9.30
N SER A 73 0.76 -4.47 -10.02
CA SER A 73 -0.39 -5.35 -10.29
C SER A 73 -1.12 -5.77 -9.00
N GLY A 74 -0.39 -5.96 -7.88
CA GLY A 74 -0.99 -6.25 -6.59
C GLY A 74 -1.89 -5.12 -6.09
N PHE A 75 -1.41 -3.88 -6.07
CA PHE A 75 -2.21 -2.71 -5.70
C PHE A 75 -3.46 -2.57 -6.56
N ILE A 76 -3.28 -2.66 -7.89
CA ILE A 76 -4.40 -2.49 -8.83
C ILE A 76 -5.46 -3.57 -8.58
N MET A 77 -5.06 -4.83 -8.50
CA MET A 77 -5.98 -5.96 -8.47
C MET A 77 -6.59 -6.20 -7.10
N MET A 78 -5.79 -6.17 -6.02
CA MET A 78 -6.34 -6.43 -4.68
C MET A 78 -7.29 -5.33 -4.22
N CYS A 79 -6.96 -4.06 -4.49
CA CYS A 79 -7.85 -2.96 -4.12
C CYS A 79 -9.15 -2.93 -4.94
N SER A 80 -9.15 -3.41 -6.18
CA SER A 80 -10.33 -3.43 -7.05
C SER A 80 -11.03 -4.79 -7.09
N LEU A 81 -10.50 -5.75 -7.86
CA LEU A 81 -11.08 -7.08 -8.02
C LEU A 81 -11.11 -7.86 -6.69
N GLY A 82 -10.07 -7.73 -5.86
CA GLY A 82 -9.98 -8.40 -4.56
C GLY A 82 -11.12 -7.98 -3.64
N ASN A 83 -11.33 -6.68 -3.44
CA ASN A 83 -12.47 -6.17 -2.69
C ASN A 83 -13.81 -6.56 -3.34
N GLY A 84 -13.90 -6.50 -4.67
CA GLY A 84 -15.08 -6.90 -5.40
C GLY A 84 -15.42 -8.38 -5.19
N TYR A 85 -14.41 -9.26 -5.27
CA TYR A 85 -14.59 -10.69 -5.07
C TYR A 85 -15.04 -11.02 -3.63
N ARG A 86 -14.36 -10.51 -2.62
CA ARG A 86 -14.71 -10.80 -1.22
C ARG A 86 -16.12 -10.33 -0.83
N LEU A 87 -16.63 -9.27 -1.47
CA LEU A 87 -17.94 -8.69 -1.16
C LEU A 87 -19.08 -9.23 -2.03
N THR A 88 -18.77 -9.81 -3.20
CA THR A 88 -19.81 -10.25 -4.15
C THR A 88 -19.71 -11.70 -4.54
N GLY A 89 -18.55 -12.33 -4.35
CA GLY A 89 -18.29 -13.70 -4.84
C GLY A 89 -18.24 -13.84 -6.36
N LYS A 90 -18.13 -12.74 -7.13
CA LYS A 90 -18.16 -12.73 -8.60
C LYS A 90 -17.01 -13.57 -9.17
N PRO A 91 -17.28 -14.72 -9.86
CA PRO A 91 -16.22 -15.65 -10.30
C PRO A 91 -15.20 -15.02 -11.25
N GLU A 92 -15.63 -14.09 -12.09
CA GLU A 92 -14.74 -13.41 -13.06
C GLU A 92 -13.68 -12.57 -12.35
N TYR A 93 -13.96 -12.06 -11.17
CA TYR A 93 -12.95 -11.34 -10.37
C TYR A 93 -11.91 -12.30 -9.82
N LYS A 94 -12.32 -13.48 -9.36
CA LYS A 94 -11.41 -14.54 -8.93
C LYS A 94 -10.48 -14.97 -10.06
N GLU A 95 -11.04 -15.24 -11.24
CA GLU A 95 -10.27 -15.62 -12.42
C GLU A 95 -9.24 -14.55 -12.78
N GLY A 96 -9.67 -13.28 -12.84
CA GLY A 96 -8.77 -12.15 -13.09
C GLY A 96 -7.63 -12.04 -12.08
N LEU A 97 -7.91 -12.23 -10.78
CA LEU A 97 -6.89 -12.21 -9.73
C LEU A 97 -5.85 -13.33 -9.91
N LEU A 98 -6.27 -14.54 -10.27
CA LEU A 98 -5.36 -15.66 -10.54
C LEU A 98 -4.43 -15.35 -11.72
N HIS A 99 -4.98 -14.86 -12.85
CA HIS A 99 -4.18 -14.46 -14.00
C HIS A 99 -3.19 -13.31 -13.68
N ALA A 100 -3.62 -12.33 -12.89
CA ALA A 100 -2.77 -11.23 -12.50
C ALA A 100 -1.62 -11.68 -11.58
N ALA A 101 -1.88 -12.67 -10.69
CA ALA A 101 -0.85 -13.25 -9.84
C ALA A 101 0.23 -13.98 -10.65
N ASP A 102 -0.18 -14.81 -11.62
CA ASP A 102 0.75 -15.48 -12.53
C ASP A 102 1.57 -14.47 -13.31
N SER A 103 0.93 -13.40 -13.79
CA SER A 103 1.62 -12.34 -14.53
C SER A 103 2.61 -11.56 -13.68
N LEU A 104 2.28 -11.29 -12.40
CA LEU A 104 3.18 -10.66 -11.45
C LEU A 104 4.37 -11.56 -11.13
N ALA A 105 4.14 -12.86 -10.95
CA ALA A 105 5.19 -13.86 -10.69
C ALA A 105 6.23 -13.93 -11.82
N MET A 106 5.87 -13.57 -13.06
CA MET A 106 6.83 -13.51 -14.18
C MET A 106 7.93 -12.45 -13.99
N LEU A 107 7.76 -11.49 -13.08
CA LEU A 107 8.78 -10.51 -12.73
C LEU A 107 9.76 -11.01 -11.66
N TYR A 108 9.53 -12.20 -11.11
CA TYR A 108 10.41 -12.79 -10.10
C TYR A 108 11.73 -13.25 -10.72
N ASN A 109 12.83 -12.92 -10.05
CA ASN A 109 14.16 -13.43 -10.38
C ASN A 109 14.61 -14.40 -9.27
N PRO A 110 14.73 -15.70 -9.55
CA PRO A 110 15.11 -16.70 -8.55
C PRO A 110 16.55 -16.55 -8.03
N VAL A 111 17.47 -15.96 -8.80
CA VAL A 111 18.85 -15.69 -8.38
C VAL A 111 18.87 -14.61 -7.31
N VAL A 112 18.09 -13.54 -7.50
CA VAL A 112 17.95 -12.44 -6.53
C VAL A 112 17.03 -12.83 -5.38
N GLY A 113 15.97 -13.57 -5.67
CA GLY A 113 14.95 -13.94 -4.70
C GLY A 113 13.89 -12.84 -4.49
N THR A 114 13.72 -11.92 -5.45
CA THR A 114 12.69 -10.86 -5.39
C THR A 114 12.01 -10.63 -6.75
N ILE A 115 10.87 -9.96 -6.72
CA ILE A 115 10.15 -9.48 -7.89
C ILE A 115 10.76 -8.15 -8.34
N LEU A 116 11.10 -8.04 -9.62
CA LEU A 116 11.57 -6.80 -10.23
C LEU A 116 10.45 -5.74 -10.17
N SER A 117 10.71 -4.65 -9.47
CA SER A 117 9.69 -3.61 -9.28
C SER A 117 9.46 -2.78 -10.54
N TRP A 118 10.52 -2.25 -11.11
CA TRP A 118 10.45 -1.32 -12.25
C TRP A 118 11.34 -1.77 -13.40
N PRO A 119 10.84 -2.57 -14.35
CA PRO A 119 11.63 -2.98 -15.54
C PRO A 119 12.21 -1.80 -16.33
N GLY A 120 11.49 -0.68 -16.39
CA GLY A 120 11.96 0.54 -17.08
C GLY A 120 13.19 1.19 -16.45
N MET A 121 13.42 1.00 -15.14
CA MET A 121 14.56 1.57 -14.42
C MET A 121 15.86 0.77 -14.61
N VAL A 122 15.79 -0.46 -15.11
CA VAL A 122 16.98 -1.30 -15.37
C VAL A 122 17.98 -0.56 -16.27
N LYS A 123 17.51 0.01 -17.37
CA LYS A 123 18.34 0.78 -18.28
C LYS A 123 18.52 2.23 -17.86
N LYS A 124 17.45 2.86 -17.36
CA LYS A 124 17.42 4.29 -17.07
C LYS A 124 18.35 4.67 -15.91
N GLU A 125 18.36 3.88 -14.84
CA GLU A 125 19.13 4.15 -13.62
C GLU A 125 20.34 3.20 -13.47
N ASN A 126 20.55 2.31 -14.45
CA ASN A 126 21.54 1.23 -14.36
C ASN A 126 21.36 0.39 -13.08
N TRP A 127 20.12 -0.02 -12.81
CA TRP A 127 19.74 -0.92 -11.72
C TRP A 127 19.42 -2.29 -12.29
N PRO A 128 20.37 -3.25 -12.33
CA PRO A 128 20.17 -4.54 -13.00
C PRO A 128 18.95 -5.30 -12.53
N HIS A 129 18.69 -5.29 -11.21
CA HIS A 129 17.43 -5.69 -10.60
C HIS A 129 17.11 -4.75 -9.44
N ASN A 130 15.93 -4.16 -9.47
CA ASN A 130 15.50 -3.21 -8.46
C ASN A 130 14.23 -3.70 -7.76
N THR A 131 14.22 -3.59 -6.44
CA THR A 131 13.09 -3.94 -5.59
C THR A 131 12.78 -2.75 -4.71
N ILE A 132 11.57 -2.22 -4.78
CA ILE A 132 11.14 -1.15 -3.88
C ILE A 132 10.33 -1.72 -2.72
N ILE A 133 10.33 -1.01 -1.60
CA ILE A 133 9.66 -1.48 -0.37
C ILE A 133 8.13 -1.63 -0.57
N ASP A 134 7.54 -0.85 -1.45
CA ASP A 134 6.13 -0.92 -1.86
C ASP A 134 5.74 -2.30 -2.40
N ASN A 135 6.71 -3.06 -2.92
CA ASN A 135 6.48 -4.40 -3.45
C ASN A 135 5.94 -5.37 -2.37
N MET A 136 6.26 -5.12 -1.10
CA MET A 136 5.71 -5.90 0.01
C MET A 136 4.18 -5.90 0.03
N MET A 137 3.53 -4.80 -0.38
CA MET A 137 2.07 -4.71 -0.48
C MET A 137 1.50 -5.60 -1.59
N ASN A 138 2.25 -5.80 -2.65
CA ASN A 138 1.82 -6.56 -3.83
C ASN A 138 1.92 -8.08 -3.64
N LEU A 139 2.61 -8.55 -2.59
CA LEU A 139 2.71 -9.97 -2.23
C LEU A 139 1.35 -10.54 -1.81
N GLU A 140 0.42 -9.73 -1.33
CA GLU A 140 -0.92 -10.16 -0.94
C GLU A 140 -1.65 -10.87 -2.08
N LEU A 141 -1.49 -10.36 -3.32
CA LEU A 141 -2.04 -11.00 -4.51
C LEU A 141 -1.52 -12.42 -4.70
N LEU A 142 -0.22 -12.65 -4.48
CA LEU A 142 0.39 -13.96 -4.63
C LEU A 142 -0.06 -14.94 -3.54
N PHE A 143 -0.08 -14.51 -2.28
CA PHE A 143 -0.59 -15.31 -1.16
C PHE A 143 -2.07 -15.65 -1.35
N TRP A 144 -2.88 -14.65 -1.72
CA TRP A 144 -4.29 -14.86 -1.99
C TRP A 144 -4.51 -15.88 -3.13
N ALA A 145 -3.79 -15.74 -4.23
CA ALA A 145 -3.91 -16.63 -5.38
C ALA A 145 -3.51 -18.06 -5.02
N ALA A 146 -2.42 -18.27 -4.28
CA ALA A 146 -2.01 -19.60 -3.82
C ALA A 146 -3.09 -20.32 -3.03
N ARG A 147 -3.82 -19.60 -2.16
CA ARG A 147 -4.94 -20.18 -1.37
C ARG A 147 -6.22 -20.40 -2.18
N ASN A 148 -6.38 -19.72 -3.31
CA ASN A 148 -7.62 -19.70 -4.08
C ASN A 148 -7.55 -20.50 -5.37
N GLY A 149 -6.56 -21.38 -5.54
CA GLY A 149 -6.44 -22.29 -6.68
C GLY A 149 -5.29 -21.98 -7.62
N GLY A 150 -4.46 -21.01 -7.29
CA GLY A 150 -3.15 -20.80 -7.92
C GLY A 150 -2.11 -21.85 -7.45
N GLY A 151 -0.94 -21.85 -8.08
CA GLY A 151 0.13 -22.79 -7.74
C GLY A 151 0.85 -22.42 -6.43
N GLN A 152 1.39 -23.44 -5.73
CA GLN A 152 2.21 -23.28 -4.51
C GLN A 152 3.40 -22.32 -4.76
N TYR A 153 3.95 -22.30 -5.96
CA TYR A 153 5.08 -21.43 -6.32
C TYR A 153 4.80 -19.94 -6.08
N LEU A 154 3.53 -19.49 -6.13
CA LEU A 154 3.15 -18.11 -5.82
C LEU A 154 3.40 -17.78 -4.35
N TYR A 155 3.04 -18.71 -3.46
CA TYR A 155 3.35 -18.59 -2.03
C TYR A 155 4.86 -18.58 -1.79
N ASP A 156 5.60 -19.48 -2.43
CA ASP A 156 7.04 -19.60 -2.28
C ASP A 156 7.77 -18.35 -2.75
N ILE A 157 7.34 -17.77 -3.88
CA ILE A 157 7.84 -16.48 -4.38
C ILE A 157 7.59 -15.36 -3.36
N ALA A 158 6.39 -15.27 -2.82
CA ALA A 158 6.02 -14.22 -1.86
C ALA A 158 6.85 -14.34 -0.56
N CYS A 159 7.00 -15.54 -0.02
CA CYS A 159 7.87 -15.80 1.14
C CYS A 159 9.32 -15.43 0.87
N LYS A 160 9.87 -15.90 -0.26
CA LYS A 160 11.26 -15.63 -0.61
C LYS A 160 11.54 -14.15 -0.82
N HIS A 161 10.60 -13.45 -1.47
CA HIS A 161 10.66 -11.99 -1.62
C HIS A 161 10.72 -11.30 -0.26
N ALA A 162 9.81 -11.63 0.65
CA ALA A 162 9.75 -11.05 1.98
C ALA A 162 11.05 -11.31 2.79
N GLU A 163 11.60 -12.53 2.73
CA GLU A 163 12.86 -12.88 3.38
C GLU A 163 14.05 -12.08 2.82
N THR A 164 14.15 -11.98 1.50
CA THR A 164 15.23 -11.23 0.85
C THR A 164 15.15 -9.74 1.16
N THR A 165 13.93 -9.17 1.12
CA THR A 165 13.67 -7.78 1.50
C THR A 165 14.03 -7.52 2.96
N MET A 166 13.62 -8.40 3.88
CA MET A 166 13.96 -8.31 5.31
C MET A 166 15.49 -8.29 5.53
N LYS A 167 16.23 -9.05 4.77
CA LYS A 167 17.69 -9.18 4.90
C LYS A 167 18.45 -7.95 4.37
N HIS A 168 17.99 -7.34 3.29
CA HIS A 168 18.81 -6.38 2.53
C HIS A 168 18.24 -4.97 2.43
N GLN A 169 16.93 -4.79 2.60
CA GLN A 169 16.29 -3.50 2.36
C GLN A 169 16.11 -2.66 3.63
N PHE A 170 16.70 -3.09 4.75
CA PHE A 170 16.65 -2.37 6.02
C PHE A 170 18.04 -2.09 6.57
N ARG A 171 18.17 -0.91 7.18
CA ARG A 171 19.34 -0.52 7.94
C ARG A 171 19.34 -1.21 9.31
N LYS A 172 20.43 -1.09 10.04
CA LYS A 172 20.59 -1.70 11.38
C LYS A 172 19.56 -1.20 12.41
N ASP A 173 19.03 -0.01 12.20
CA ASP A 173 17.99 0.60 13.02
C ASP A 173 16.56 0.28 12.54
N TYR A 174 16.38 -0.65 11.61
CA TYR A 174 15.13 -1.05 10.98
C TYR A 174 14.43 0.03 10.15
N SER A 175 15.09 1.14 9.82
CA SER A 175 14.61 2.04 8.78
C SER A 175 14.85 1.43 7.40
N CYS A 176 13.86 1.55 6.48
CA CYS A 176 13.99 0.92 5.16
C CYS A 176 14.65 1.84 4.13
N TYR A 177 15.38 1.24 3.19
CA TYR A 177 15.67 1.87 1.90
C TYR A 177 14.42 1.84 1.03
N HIS A 178 14.18 2.90 0.26
CA HIS A 178 13.11 2.86 -0.72
C HIS A 178 13.39 1.79 -1.79
N VAL A 179 14.59 1.76 -2.33
CA VAL A 179 15.01 0.85 -3.41
C VAL A 179 16.22 0.04 -2.97
N ALA A 180 16.14 -1.28 -3.11
CA ALA A 180 17.28 -2.19 -3.06
C ALA A 180 17.66 -2.59 -4.49
N VAL A 181 18.96 -2.50 -4.81
CA VAL A 181 19.52 -2.87 -6.11
C VAL A 181 20.38 -4.10 -5.97
N TYR A 182 20.19 -5.07 -6.87
CA TYR A 182 20.87 -6.38 -6.84
C TYR A 182 21.54 -6.69 -8.17
N ASP A 183 22.62 -7.47 -8.12
CA ASP A 183 23.19 -8.10 -9.28
C ASP A 183 22.33 -9.29 -9.72
N THR A 184 22.17 -9.49 -11.03
CA THR A 184 21.38 -10.59 -11.60
C THR A 184 22.17 -11.87 -11.84
N LEU A 185 23.50 -11.84 -11.74
CA LEU A 185 24.36 -12.98 -11.97
C LEU A 185 24.45 -13.89 -10.75
N ASP A 186 24.58 -13.30 -9.57
CA ASP A 186 24.74 -14.03 -8.30
C ASP A 186 23.78 -13.61 -7.20
N GLY A 187 22.93 -12.59 -7.45
CA GLY A 187 21.91 -12.14 -6.51
C GLY A 187 22.41 -11.25 -5.36
N HIS A 188 23.69 -10.84 -5.36
CA HIS A 188 24.19 -10.04 -4.26
C HIS A 188 23.55 -8.65 -4.23
N PHE A 189 23.38 -8.11 -3.01
CA PHE A 189 22.93 -6.75 -2.78
C PHE A 189 24.03 -5.75 -3.14
N ILE A 190 23.77 -4.88 -4.09
CA ILE A 190 24.72 -3.86 -4.56
C ILE A 190 24.62 -2.61 -3.67
N LYS A 191 23.41 -2.07 -3.50
CA LYS A 191 23.18 -0.82 -2.76
C LYS A 191 21.72 -0.60 -2.40
N GLY A 192 21.49 0.18 -1.33
CA GLY A 192 20.20 0.79 -1.05
C GLY A 192 20.19 2.24 -1.51
N VAL A 193 19.11 2.67 -2.17
CA VAL A 193 18.95 4.03 -2.67
C VAL A 193 17.52 4.52 -2.47
N THR A 194 17.28 5.80 -2.73
CA THR A 194 15.92 6.33 -2.77
C THR A 194 15.51 6.78 -4.16
N HIS A 195 14.21 6.83 -4.41
CA HIS A 195 13.59 7.47 -5.57
C HIS A 195 12.60 8.55 -5.14
N GLN A 196 11.86 8.32 -4.05
CA GLN A 196 10.84 9.23 -3.53
C GLN A 196 11.21 9.86 -2.19
N GLY A 197 12.15 9.29 -1.43
CA GLY A 197 12.65 9.88 -0.19
C GLY A 197 13.62 11.04 -0.42
N LEU A 198 14.03 11.68 0.65
CA LEU A 198 14.90 12.85 0.68
C LEU A 198 16.33 12.53 0.18
N SER A 199 16.91 11.45 0.68
CA SER A 199 18.24 10.95 0.32
C SER A 199 18.33 9.44 0.48
N ASP A 200 19.42 8.83 -0.02
CA ASP A 200 19.66 7.40 0.10
C ASP A 200 19.75 6.92 1.56
N ASP A 201 20.13 7.82 2.47
CA ASP A 201 20.25 7.53 3.91
C ASP A 201 19.00 7.92 4.71
N SER A 202 18.01 8.57 4.09
CA SER A 202 16.79 9.01 4.77
C SER A 202 15.76 7.89 4.94
N MET A 203 14.79 8.13 5.81
CA MET A 203 13.64 7.24 6.01
C MET A 203 12.38 7.89 5.42
N TRP A 204 12.06 7.53 4.19
CA TRP A 204 10.84 7.96 3.52
C TRP A 204 9.60 7.43 4.25
N ALA A 205 8.73 8.35 4.71
CA ALA A 205 7.64 8.01 5.64
C ALA A 205 6.68 6.96 5.08
N ARG A 206 6.22 7.12 3.83
CA ARG A 206 5.32 6.16 3.21
C ARG A 206 6.00 4.82 2.92
N GLY A 207 7.29 4.81 2.61
CA GLY A 207 8.05 3.57 2.45
C GLY A 207 8.09 2.75 3.73
N GLN A 208 8.35 3.40 4.87
CA GLN A 208 8.32 2.73 6.16
C GLN A 208 6.90 2.23 6.51
N ALA A 209 5.85 3.00 6.16
CA ALA A 209 4.46 2.57 6.33
C ALA A 209 4.13 1.32 5.49
N TRP A 210 4.61 1.25 4.24
CA TRP A 210 4.48 0.06 3.40
C TRP A 210 5.15 -1.17 4.03
N ALA A 211 6.33 -0.97 4.64
CA ALA A 211 7.03 -2.05 5.34
C ALA A 211 6.22 -2.58 6.53
N ILE A 212 5.66 -1.70 7.37
CA ILE A 212 4.82 -2.10 8.51
C ILE A 212 3.63 -2.94 8.03
N TYR A 213 2.90 -2.43 7.05
CA TYR A 213 1.72 -3.13 6.51
C TYR A 213 2.13 -4.45 5.85
N GLY A 214 3.16 -4.42 5.00
CA GLY A 214 3.60 -5.58 4.25
C GLY A 214 4.05 -6.72 5.15
N TYR A 215 4.88 -6.47 6.18
CA TYR A 215 5.31 -7.53 7.10
C TYR A 215 4.20 -8.02 8.03
N THR A 216 3.27 -7.16 8.42
CA THR A 216 2.05 -7.58 9.14
C THR A 216 1.22 -8.54 8.28
N MET A 217 1.03 -8.22 7.02
CA MET A 217 0.33 -9.05 6.04
C MET A 217 1.09 -10.37 5.79
N VAL A 218 2.41 -10.35 5.62
CA VAL A 218 3.20 -11.59 5.43
C VAL A 218 3.09 -12.50 6.65
N TYR A 219 3.11 -11.96 7.88
CA TYR A 219 2.84 -12.75 9.07
C TYR A 219 1.44 -13.38 9.04
N ARG A 220 0.41 -12.63 8.69
CA ARG A 220 -0.96 -13.16 8.51
C ARG A 220 -0.99 -14.39 7.61
N GLU A 221 -0.26 -14.34 6.52
CA GLU A 221 -0.28 -15.36 5.48
C GLU A 221 0.58 -16.59 5.81
N THR A 222 1.66 -16.38 6.55
CA THR A 222 2.67 -17.42 6.80
C THR A 222 2.65 -17.99 8.23
N HIS A 223 2.15 -17.23 9.19
CA HIS A 223 2.28 -17.47 10.63
C HIS A 223 3.74 -17.65 11.11
N ASP A 224 4.72 -17.20 10.32
CA ASP A 224 6.13 -17.22 10.71
C ASP A 224 6.42 -16.04 11.65
N VAL A 225 6.74 -16.36 12.89
CA VAL A 225 6.98 -15.37 13.96
C VAL A 225 8.12 -14.40 13.63
N ARG A 226 9.06 -14.78 12.75
CA ARG A 226 10.13 -13.88 12.30
C ARG A 226 9.58 -12.62 11.65
N PHE A 227 8.51 -12.75 10.86
CA PHE A 227 7.85 -11.61 10.22
C PHE A 227 7.05 -10.76 11.20
N LEU A 228 6.43 -11.36 12.21
CA LEU A 228 5.75 -10.62 13.28
C LEU A 228 6.73 -9.78 14.10
N ASP A 229 7.83 -10.39 14.53
CA ASP A 229 8.89 -9.70 15.28
C ASP A 229 9.50 -8.57 14.45
N PHE A 230 9.64 -8.80 13.14
CA PHE A 230 10.16 -7.78 12.23
C PHE A 230 9.16 -6.64 12.03
N ALA A 231 7.88 -6.94 11.83
CA ALA A 231 6.82 -5.92 11.73
C ALA A 231 6.78 -5.02 12.98
N ARG A 232 6.94 -5.59 14.18
CA ARG A 232 7.03 -4.83 15.43
C ARG A 232 8.22 -3.87 15.43
N LYS A 233 9.42 -4.35 15.12
CA LYS A 233 10.64 -3.51 15.09
C LYS A 233 10.53 -2.35 14.10
N VAL A 234 10.00 -2.63 12.91
CA VAL A 234 9.75 -1.61 11.88
C VAL A 234 8.71 -0.58 12.34
N SER A 235 7.67 -1.05 13.06
CA SER A 235 6.64 -0.19 13.66
C SER A 235 7.21 0.69 14.76
N ASP A 236 8.02 0.14 15.65
CA ASP A 236 8.62 0.86 16.78
C ASP A 236 9.51 2.01 16.29
N VAL A 237 10.29 1.78 15.23
CA VAL A 237 11.10 2.84 14.61
C VAL A 237 10.23 3.96 14.04
N TYR A 238 9.16 3.61 13.32
CA TYR A 238 8.22 4.60 12.78
C TYR A 238 7.60 5.43 13.91
N LEU A 239 7.05 4.76 14.93
CA LEU A 239 6.37 5.40 16.06
C LEU A 239 7.30 6.28 16.89
N SER A 240 8.56 5.86 17.08
CA SER A 240 9.56 6.62 17.85
C SER A 240 10.01 7.93 17.17
N ARG A 241 9.79 8.05 15.86
CA ARG A 241 10.18 9.23 15.07
C ARG A 241 9.00 10.13 14.71
N LEU A 242 7.78 9.76 15.10
CA LEU A 242 6.60 10.59 14.85
C LEU A 242 6.69 11.91 15.61
N PRO A 243 6.25 13.02 15.01
CA PRO A 243 6.02 14.27 15.72
C PRO A 243 4.80 14.13 16.66
N GLU A 244 4.63 15.10 17.55
CA GLU A 244 3.56 15.11 18.56
C GLU A 244 2.14 14.99 17.97
N ASP A 245 1.94 15.51 16.76
CA ASP A 245 0.66 15.46 16.04
C ASP A 245 0.40 14.12 15.33
N MET A 246 1.25 13.12 15.55
CA MET A 246 1.10 11.74 15.02
C MET A 246 1.06 11.62 13.49
N ILE A 247 1.28 12.70 12.73
CA ILE A 247 1.33 12.66 11.28
C ILE A 247 2.77 12.94 10.83
N PRO A 248 3.46 12.03 10.16
CA PRO A 248 4.84 12.25 9.74
C PRO A 248 4.94 13.34 8.68
N TYR A 249 6.10 13.93 8.58
CA TYR A 249 6.52 14.60 7.36
C TYR A 249 6.68 13.58 6.25
N TRP A 250 6.73 14.03 4.99
CA TRP A 250 6.90 13.15 3.83
C TRP A 250 8.15 12.26 3.91
N ASP A 251 9.18 12.72 4.64
CA ASP A 251 10.38 11.97 5.02
C ASP A 251 10.75 12.31 6.46
N PHE A 252 11.11 11.33 7.27
CA PHE A 252 11.47 11.54 8.68
C PHE A 252 12.77 12.31 8.89
N ASN A 253 13.58 12.45 7.84
CA ASN A 253 14.80 13.25 7.81
C ASN A 253 14.60 14.58 7.06
N ALA A 254 13.38 14.95 6.70
CA ALA A 254 13.11 16.26 6.11
C ALA A 254 13.63 17.39 7.01
N PRO A 255 14.16 18.47 6.44
CA PRO A 255 14.68 19.60 7.21
C PRO A 255 13.63 20.14 8.17
N GLU A 256 14.11 20.59 9.33
CA GLU A 256 13.28 20.88 10.50
C GLU A 256 12.00 21.69 10.21
N LEU A 257 11.02 21.37 10.96
CA LEU A 257 9.67 21.84 11.23
C LEU A 257 9.38 23.34 11.03
N SER A 258 10.37 24.20 11.08
CA SER A 258 10.25 25.65 10.87
C SER A 258 10.17 26.05 9.40
N SER A 259 10.41 25.13 8.47
CA SER A 259 10.51 25.41 7.03
C SER A 259 9.21 25.17 6.25
N GLY A 260 8.11 24.71 6.90
CA GLY A 260 6.86 24.43 6.21
C GLY A 260 6.86 23.12 5.40
N GLU A 261 7.68 22.15 5.79
CA GLU A 261 7.73 20.83 5.15
C GLU A 261 6.35 20.15 5.18
N PRO A 262 5.91 19.55 4.06
CA PRO A 262 4.58 18.96 3.98
C PRO A 262 4.47 17.67 4.79
N LYS A 263 3.31 17.49 5.41
CA LYS A 263 2.91 16.24 6.07
C LYS A 263 2.46 15.21 5.05
N ASP A 264 2.58 13.93 5.39
CA ASP A 264 2.05 12.83 4.56
C ASP A 264 0.96 12.05 5.31
N ALA A 265 -0.28 12.51 5.17
CA ALA A 265 -1.46 11.85 5.72
C ALA A 265 -1.61 10.41 5.20
N SER A 266 -1.11 10.12 3.98
CA SER A 266 -1.17 8.77 3.42
C SER A 266 -0.32 7.77 4.23
N ALA A 267 0.87 8.18 4.67
CA ALA A 267 1.72 7.34 5.51
C ALA A 267 1.06 7.01 6.86
N SER A 268 0.39 7.98 7.50
CA SER A 268 -0.38 7.71 8.72
C SER A 268 -1.58 6.81 8.50
N ALA A 269 -2.33 7.00 7.41
CA ALA A 269 -3.50 6.17 7.11
C ALA A 269 -3.09 4.69 6.91
N ILE A 270 -2.01 4.45 6.14
CA ILE A 270 -1.44 3.12 5.90
C ILE A 270 -0.97 2.51 7.23
N THR A 271 -0.22 3.28 8.03
CA THR A 271 0.31 2.81 9.31
C THR A 271 -0.82 2.50 10.29
N ALA A 272 -1.84 3.37 10.40
CA ALA A 272 -2.98 3.12 11.27
C ALA A 272 -3.71 1.82 10.89
N SER A 273 -3.94 1.57 9.60
CA SER A 273 -4.54 0.33 9.13
C SER A 273 -3.70 -0.89 9.50
N ALA A 274 -2.38 -0.81 9.29
CA ALA A 274 -1.44 -1.88 9.63
C ALA A 274 -1.38 -2.17 11.13
N LEU A 275 -1.30 -1.14 11.98
CA LEU A 275 -1.20 -1.30 13.43
C LEU A 275 -2.48 -1.88 14.05
N LEU A 276 -3.67 -1.56 13.51
CA LEU A 276 -4.92 -2.21 13.92
C LEU A 276 -4.87 -3.71 13.70
N GLU A 277 -4.36 -4.15 12.55
CA GLU A 277 -4.17 -5.57 12.25
C GLU A 277 -3.06 -6.18 13.12
N LEU A 278 -1.88 -5.57 13.17
CA LEU A 278 -0.73 -6.02 13.96
C LEU A 278 -1.10 -6.26 15.41
N SER A 279 -1.91 -5.36 16.00
CA SER A 279 -2.34 -5.46 17.40
C SER A 279 -3.12 -6.74 17.72
N THR A 280 -3.73 -7.37 16.71
CA THR A 280 -4.50 -8.62 16.89
C THR A 280 -3.62 -9.87 16.94
N TYR A 281 -2.36 -9.77 16.57
CA TYR A 281 -1.42 -10.88 16.56
C TYR A 281 -0.48 -10.90 17.77
N ILE A 282 -0.53 -9.89 18.61
CA ILE A 282 0.35 -9.73 19.75
C ILE A 282 -0.31 -10.30 21.00
N ASN A 283 0.35 -11.28 21.61
CA ASN A 283 -0.17 -11.96 22.83
C ASN A 283 -0.07 -11.11 24.09
N ASP A 284 0.96 -10.26 24.20
CA ASP A 284 1.10 -9.33 25.31
C ASP A 284 0.07 -8.19 25.22
N SER A 285 -0.82 -8.12 26.21
CA SER A 285 -1.96 -7.19 26.21
C SER A 285 -1.54 -5.71 26.15
N ASP A 286 -0.44 -5.36 26.82
CA ASP A 286 0.02 -3.98 26.91
C ASP A 286 0.61 -3.54 25.56
N SER A 287 1.41 -4.37 24.93
CA SER A 287 1.93 -4.15 23.57
C SER A 287 0.80 -4.10 22.54
N ALA A 288 -0.17 -5.02 22.62
CA ALA A 288 -1.33 -5.03 21.72
C ALA A 288 -2.16 -3.75 21.88
N PHE A 289 -2.39 -3.33 23.11
CA PHE A 289 -3.07 -2.07 23.42
C PHE A 289 -2.30 -0.86 22.91
N PHE A 290 -0.97 -0.83 23.09
CA PHE A 290 -0.10 0.25 22.63
C PHE A 290 -0.25 0.48 21.12
N TYR A 291 -0.06 -0.54 20.27
CA TYR A 291 -0.18 -0.39 18.82
C TYR A 291 -1.60 0.01 18.40
N ARG A 292 -2.62 -0.60 18.99
CA ARG A 292 -4.01 -0.24 18.71
C ARG A 292 -4.30 1.20 19.08
N ASN A 293 -3.82 1.66 20.24
CA ASN A 293 -4.02 3.03 20.68
C ASN A 293 -3.32 4.03 19.76
N LYS A 294 -2.09 3.76 19.34
CA LYS A 294 -1.37 4.58 18.36
C LYS A 294 -2.11 4.71 17.03
N ALA A 295 -2.70 3.63 16.55
CA ALA A 295 -3.57 3.69 15.37
C ALA A 295 -4.82 4.56 15.59
N VAL A 296 -5.44 4.46 16.76
CA VAL A 296 -6.62 5.29 17.11
C VAL A 296 -6.23 6.76 17.19
N GLU A 297 -5.10 7.12 17.81
CA GLU A 297 -4.58 8.50 17.85
C GLU A 297 -4.39 9.06 16.45
N MET A 298 -3.72 8.32 15.53
CA MET A 298 -3.57 8.71 14.13
C MET A 298 -4.94 8.95 13.46
N LEU A 299 -5.88 8.03 13.61
CA LEU A 299 -7.21 8.16 13.04
C LEU A 299 -8.00 9.35 13.60
N GLN A 300 -7.84 9.67 14.89
CA GLN A 300 -8.45 10.86 15.48
C GLN A 300 -7.93 12.14 14.84
N ILE A 301 -6.62 12.25 14.63
CA ILE A 301 -6.02 13.41 13.96
C ILE A 301 -6.44 13.47 12.50
N LEU A 302 -6.37 12.36 11.75
CA LEU A 302 -6.82 12.29 10.36
C LEU A 302 -8.33 12.62 10.22
N SER A 303 -9.13 12.36 11.26
CA SER A 303 -10.57 12.69 11.30
C SER A 303 -10.84 14.13 11.75
N SER A 304 -9.83 14.89 12.14
CA SER A 304 -9.97 16.28 12.57
C SER A 304 -10.24 17.24 11.40
N PRO A 305 -10.78 18.44 11.64
CA PRO A 305 -11.00 19.44 10.60
C PRO A 305 -9.73 19.87 9.86
N ALA A 306 -8.54 19.67 10.46
CA ALA A 306 -7.27 19.97 9.81
C ALA A 306 -7.01 19.06 8.60
N TYR A 307 -7.31 17.77 8.73
CA TYR A 307 -7.02 16.76 7.69
C TYR A 307 -8.24 16.35 6.86
N GLN A 308 -9.46 16.69 7.29
CA GLN A 308 -10.67 16.32 6.55
C GLN A 308 -10.93 17.26 5.38
N ALA A 309 -11.08 16.69 4.19
CA ALA A 309 -11.40 17.45 2.96
C ALA A 309 -12.83 17.97 2.94
N ARG A 310 -13.80 17.14 3.37
CA ARG A 310 -15.26 17.45 3.46
C ARG A 310 -15.72 18.45 2.39
N ASN A 311 -16.17 19.65 2.82
CA ASN A 311 -16.69 20.70 1.92
C ASN A 311 -15.59 21.46 1.14
N LYS A 312 -14.32 21.08 1.31
CA LYS A 312 -13.19 21.73 0.63
C LYS A 312 -12.88 21.07 -0.71
N LYS A 313 -12.97 19.73 -0.77
CA LYS A 313 -12.65 18.91 -1.95
C LYS A 313 -13.46 17.62 -1.97
N ASP A 314 -13.59 16.99 -3.14
CA ASP A 314 -14.22 15.68 -3.33
C ASP A 314 -13.26 14.53 -2.93
N ALA A 315 -12.75 14.56 -1.70
CA ALA A 315 -11.81 13.62 -1.11
C ALA A 315 -12.16 13.42 0.37
N PHE A 316 -11.54 12.44 1.02
CA PHE A 316 -11.64 12.27 2.48
C PHE A 316 -10.53 13.04 3.19
N LEU A 317 -9.28 12.88 2.73
CA LEU A 317 -8.11 13.45 3.37
C LEU A 317 -7.43 14.55 2.54
N LEU A 318 -6.85 15.50 3.26
CA LEU A 318 -5.91 16.51 2.77
C LEU A 318 -4.47 16.10 3.16
N HIS A 319 -3.50 16.87 2.71
CA HIS A 319 -2.12 16.89 3.20
C HIS A 319 -1.35 15.58 3.03
N SER A 320 -1.33 15.04 1.81
CA SER A 320 -0.48 13.92 1.44
C SER A 320 0.58 14.34 0.42
N VAL A 321 1.67 13.57 0.32
CA VAL A 321 2.75 13.80 -0.63
C VAL A 321 2.94 12.59 -1.54
N GLY A 322 2.73 12.76 -2.86
CA GLY A 322 2.98 11.72 -3.85
C GLY A 322 4.47 11.52 -4.12
N HIS A 323 5.14 12.56 -4.63
CA HIS A 323 6.56 12.53 -4.96
C HIS A 323 7.20 13.91 -4.81
N MET A 324 7.77 14.19 -3.64
CA MET A 324 8.34 15.49 -3.30
C MET A 324 9.41 15.94 -4.30
N ASN A 325 10.38 15.08 -4.59
CA ASN A 325 11.52 15.39 -5.46
C ASN A 325 11.13 15.76 -6.90
N LYS A 326 9.91 15.44 -7.33
CA LYS A 326 9.36 15.82 -8.65
C LYS A 326 8.30 16.92 -8.55
N GLY A 327 8.00 17.40 -7.36
CA GLY A 327 6.90 18.34 -7.15
C GLY A 327 5.53 17.77 -7.50
N TRP A 328 5.36 16.43 -7.43
CA TRP A 328 4.11 15.79 -7.77
C TRP A 328 3.28 15.50 -6.53
N GLU A 329 2.01 15.95 -6.54
CA GLU A 329 1.08 15.79 -5.44
C GLU A 329 1.71 16.18 -4.10
N VAL A 330 2.28 17.39 -4.02
CA VAL A 330 2.80 17.96 -2.78
C VAL A 330 1.66 18.63 -2.05
N ASP A 331 1.46 18.26 -0.78
CA ASP A 331 0.36 18.73 0.06
C ASP A 331 -1.03 18.56 -0.60
N ALA A 332 -1.29 17.37 -1.14
CA ALA A 332 -2.45 17.08 -1.98
C ALA A 332 -3.37 16.02 -1.37
N SER A 333 -4.62 15.96 -1.86
CA SER A 333 -5.50 14.80 -1.63
C SER A 333 -5.15 13.69 -2.61
N ILE A 334 -5.00 12.46 -2.11
CA ILE A 334 -4.54 11.33 -2.91
C ILE A 334 -5.42 10.09 -2.64
N SER A 335 -5.81 9.38 -3.70
CA SER A 335 -6.76 8.26 -3.61
C SER A 335 -6.30 7.12 -2.69
N TYR A 336 -5.02 6.81 -2.61
CA TYR A 336 -4.54 5.77 -1.70
C TYR A 336 -4.55 6.21 -0.22
N ALA A 337 -4.41 7.51 0.07
CA ALA A 337 -4.63 8.02 1.42
C ALA A 337 -6.08 7.78 1.87
N ASP A 338 -7.03 8.11 1.01
CA ASP A 338 -8.45 7.89 1.25
C ASP A 338 -8.78 6.40 1.40
N TYR A 339 -8.20 5.56 0.55
CA TYR A 339 -8.40 4.11 0.60
C TYR A 339 -7.98 3.52 1.95
N TYR A 340 -6.74 3.75 2.37
CA TYR A 340 -6.24 3.20 3.64
C TYR A 340 -6.86 3.85 4.87
N TYR A 341 -7.29 5.10 4.78
CA TYR A 341 -8.07 5.73 5.83
C TYR A 341 -9.42 5.02 6.04
N LEU A 342 -10.17 4.74 4.96
CA LEU A 342 -11.43 4.01 5.05
C LEU A 342 -11.21 2.56 5.50
N GLU A 343 -10.18 1.89 5.00
CA GLU A 343 -9.81 0.56 5.48
C GLU A 343 -9.56 0.55 6.99
N ALA A 344 -8.77 1.50 7.50
CA ALA A 344 -8.49 1.62 8.92
C ALA A 344 -9.75 1.89 9.75
N LEU A 345 -10.68 2.73 9.26
CA LEU A 345 -11.95 2.96 9.94
C LEU A 345 -12.82 1.70 9.99
N VAL A 346 -12.89 0.93 8.90
CA VAL A 346 -13.62 -0.34 8.85
C VAL A 346 -12.98 -1.36 9.79
N ARG A 347 -11.64 -1.49 9.80
CA ARG A 347 -10.90 -2.33 10.74
C ARG A 347 -11.19 -1.95 12.20
N LEU A 348 -11.15 -0.66 12.52
CA LEU A 348 -11.44 -0.17 13.88
C LEU A 348 -12.89 -0.44 14.29
N LYS A 349 -13.85 -0.24 13.38
CA LYS A 349 -15.27 -0.55 13.62
C LYS A 349 -15.44 -2.04 13.96
N ARG A 350 -14.86 -2.93 13.18
CA ARG A 350 -14.89 -4.40 13.40
C ARG A 350 -14.30 -4.79 14.75
N LEU A 351 -13.15 -4.21 15.13
CA LEU A 351 -12.54 -4.46 16.44
C LEU A 351 -13.45 -4.00 17.59
N LYS A 352 -14.13 -2.85 17.46
CA LYS A 352 -15.11 -2.38 18.46
C LYS A 352 -16.33 -3.31 18.56
N GLU A 353 -16.72 -3.90 17.45
CA GLU A 353 -17.82 -4.88 17.37
C GLU A 353 -17.37 -6.32 17.70
N LYS A 354 -16.12 -6.51 18.15
CA LYS A 354 -15.50 -7.81 18.48
C LYS A 354 -15.52 -8.81 17.30
N GLN A 355 -15.45 -8.28 16.09
CA GLN A 355 -15.32 -9.06 14.86
C GLN A 355 -13.84 -9.20 14.47
N SER A 356 -13.53 -10.13 13.56
CA SER A 356 -12.21 -10.19 12.95
C SER A 356 -11.87 -8.85 12.27
N VAL A 357 -10.66 -8.34 12.50
CA VAL A 357 -10.16 -7.09 11.89
C VAL A 357 -10.19 -7.16 10.36
N LEU A 358 -10.03 -8.35 9.82
CA LEU A 358 -10.14 -8.63 8.40
C LEU A 358 -11.52 -9.19 8.07
N ALA A 359 -12.10 -8.71 6.97
CA ALA A 359 -13.16 -9.46 6.33
C ALA A 359 -12.56 -10.76 5.75
N ASN A 360 -13.33 -11.82 5.75
CA ASN A 360 -12.94 -13.06 5.09
C ASN A 360 -12.44 -12.76 3.67
N LEU A 361 -11.12 -12.80 3.49
CA LEU A 361 -10.44 -12.66 2.20
C LEU A 361 -10.30 -14.03 1.57
#